data_4c2c2ac9e5ec90bb5adabeca4b2b3354
#
_entry.id   4c2c2ac9e5ec90bb5adabeca4b2b3354
#
_cell.length_a   1.000
_cell.length_b   1.000
_cell.length_c   1.000
_cell.angle_alpha   90.00
_cell.angle_beta   90.00
_cell.angle_gamma   90.00
#
_symmetry.space_group_name_H-M   'P 1'
#
loop_
_entity.id
_entity.type
_entity.pdbx_description
1 polymer ?
#
loop_
_entity_poly.entity_id
_entity_poly.type
_entity_poly.pdbx_seq_one_letter_code
_entity_poly.pdbx_strand_id
1 'polypeptide(L)'
;FRLIDAGAGQSALELIEMAAGIDLERDVLRQMAFAPRHAPSVSSMDAALFRDAPLGLRARILANPLGERFVLTPDAASIFLDFSGMSVHSAGDLAAIEHAIEAQLRVATGPVTAIVNDDHFSVGESLIDAHTAMMERLRRRYFSRVTRYGTGGFLKARATLA
;
A
#
# COMPACT_ATOMS: atom_id res chain seq x y z
N PHE A 1 0.43 -15.09 -14.70
CA PHE A 1 -0.57 -14.87 -15.75
C PHE A 1 -1.66 -13.93 -15.24
N ARG A 2 -2.25 -13.16 -16.16
CA ARG A 2 -3.37 -12.27 -15.90
C ARG A 2 -4.50 -12.59 -16.89
N LEU A 3 -5.75 -12.58 -16.43
CA LEU A 3 -6.90 -12.64 -17.30
C LEU A 3 -7.15 -11.26 -17.90
N ILE A 4 -7.27 -11.18 -19.22
CA ILE A 4 -7.53 -9.94 -19.93
C ILE A 4 -8.78 -10.09 -20.81
N ASP A 5 -9.45 -8.98 -21.07
CA ASP A 5 -10.48 -8.92 -22.09
C ASP A 5 -9.82 -8.95 -23.49
N ALA A 6 -10.17 -9.96 -24.27
CA ALA A 6 -9.66 -10.13 -25.63
C ALA A 6 -10.59 -9.48 -26.69
N GLY A 7 -11.67 -8.85 -26.26
CA GLY A 7 -12.72 -8.29 -27.11
C GLY A 7 -13.81 -9.28 -27.46
N ALA A 8 -14.96 -8.78 -27.92
CA ALA A 8 -16.14 -9.57 -28.28
C ALA A 8 -16.65 -10.50 -27.16
N GLY A 9 -16.46 -10.13 -25.89
CA GLY A 9 -16.86 -10.93 -24.73
C GLY A 9 -15.97 -12.15 -24.47
N GLN A 10 -14.82 -12.23 -25.10
CA GLN A 10 -13.85 -13.31 -24.90
C GLN A 10 -12.76 -12.86 -23.91
N SER A 11 -12.32 -13.80 -23.08
CA SER A 11 -11.19 -13.61 -22.18
C SER A 11 -9.96 -14.37 -22.68
N ALA A 12 -8.78 -13.81 -22.47
CA ALA A 12 -7.51 -14.46 -22.77
C ALA A 12 -6.58 -14.43 -21.55
N LEU A 13 -5.68 -15.39 -21.46
CA LEU A 13 -4.58 -15.37 -20.50
C LEU A 13 -3.39 -14.63 -21.10
N GLU A 14 -2.85 -13.70 -20.34
CA GLU A 14 -1.64 -12.95 -20.67
C GLU A 14 -0.53 -13.32 -19.70
N LEU A 15 0.64 -13.72 -20.22
CA LEU A 15 1.85 -13.91 -19.42
C LEU A 15 2.43 -12.54 -19.08
N ILE A 16 2.52 -12.23 -17.80
CA ILE A 16 2.98 -10.93 -17.28
C ILE A 16 4.30 -11.05 -16.51
N GLU A 17 4.60 -12.25 -16.01
CA GLU A 17 5.72 -12.45 -15.11
C GLU A 17 6.27 -13.86 -15.26
N MET A 18 7.60 -14.01 -15.19
CA MET A 18 8.30 -15.28 -15.35
C MET A 18 9.48 -15.39 -14.39
N ALA A 19 9.79 -16.61 -13.94
CA ALA A 19 10.94 -16.86 -13.09
C ALA A 19 12.26 -16.60 -13.82
N ALA A 20 13.27 -16.14 -13.09
CA ALA A 20 14.61 -15.97 -13.65
C ALA A 20 15.16 -17.33 -14.10
N GLY A 21 15.81 -17.36 -15.27
CA GLY A 21 16.41 -18.58 -15.84
C GLY A 21 15.45 -19.47 -16.63
N ILE A 22 14.16 -19.13 -16.68
CA ILE A 22 13.17 -19.84 -17.50
C ILE A 22 13.21 -19.29 -18.93
N ASP A 23 13.29 -20.18 -19.91
CA ASP A 23 13.14 -19.85 -21.32
C ASP A 23 11.65 -19.86 -21.71
N LEU A 24 11.18 -18.73 -22.23
CA LEU A 24 9.76 -18.54 -22.53
C LEU A 24 9.25 -19.59 -23.52
N GLU A 25 9.98 -19.82 -24.59
CA GLU A 25 9.53 -20.71 -25.67
C GLU A 25 9.61 -22.17 -25.24
N ARG A 26 10.77 -22.58 -24.73
CA ARG A 26 11.05 -23.98 -24.37
C ARG A 26 10.28 -24.43 -23.13
N ASP A 27 10.31 -23.61 -22.09
CA ASP A 27 9.89 -24.03 -20.74
C ASP A 27 8.45 -23.64 -20.43
N VAL A 28 7.87 -22.69 -21.18
CA VAL A 28 6.48 -22.23 -20.98
C VAL A 28 5.61 -22.56 -22.18
N LEU A 29 5.85 -21.92 -23.33
CA LEU A 29 4.91 -21.99 -24.47
C LEU A 29 4.78 -23.40 -25.05
N ARG A 30 5.87 -24.15 -25.18
CA ARG A 30 5.84 -25.54 -25.66
C ARG A 30 5.19 -26.53 -24.70
N GLN A 31 5.05 -26.16 -23.43
CA GLN A 31 4.42 -27.00 -22.41
C GLN A 31 2.91 -26.73 -22.27
N MET A 32 2.40 -25.68 -22.91
CA MET A 32 1.00 -25.27 -22.82
C MET A 32 0.18 -25.85 -23.98
N ALA A 33 -1.04 -26.29 -23.68
CA ALA A 33 -2.00 -26.77 -24.68
C ALA A 33 -2.61 -25.62 -25.50
N PHE A 34 -2.35 -24.38 -25.17
CA PHE A 34 -2.83 -23.16 -25.85
C PHE A 34 -1.76 -22.09 -25.84
N ALA A 35 -1.83 -21.13 -26.76
CA ALA A 35 -0.91 -20.00 -26.81
C ALA A 35 -1.46 -18.84 -25.99
N PRO A 36 -0.87 -18.48 -24.82
CA PRO A 36 -1.25 -17.28 -24.11
C PRO A 36 -0.77 -16.03 -24.86
N ARG A 37 -1.38 -14.89 -24.58
CA ARG A 37 -0.77 -13.60 -24.95
C ARG A 37 0.39 -13.32 -23.99
N HIS A 38 1.35 -12.53 -24.41
CA HIS A 38 2.39 -12.01 -23.54
C HIS A 38 2.33 -10.49 -23.47
N ALA A 39 2.58 -9.96 -22.29
CA ALA A 39 2.72 -8.54 -22.09
C ALA A 39 3.88 -8.00 -22.95
N PRO A 40 3.84 -6.74 -23.38
CA PRO A 40 4.96 -6.11 -24.11
C PRO A 40 6.30 -6.20 -23.35
N SER A 41 6.23 -6.28 -22.02
CA SER A 41 7.37 -6.55 -21.14
C SER A 41 6.92 -7.58 -20.09
N VAL A 42 7.51 -8.77 -20.13
CA VAL A 42 7.32 -9.81 -19.11
C VAL A 42 8.28 -9.51 -17.96
N SER A 43 7.74 -9.32 -16.77
CA SER A 43 8.52 -9.02 -15.57
C SER A 43 9.25 -10.27 -15.04
N SER A 44 10.38 -10.07 -14.37
CA SER A 44 11.01 -11.15 -13.62
C SER A 44 10.34 -11.29 -12.25
N MET A 45 10.02 -12.53 -11.86
CA MET A 45 9.54 -12.85 -10.52
C MET A 45 10.59 -12.50 -9.47
N ASP A 46 10.12 -12.14 -8.28
CA ASP A 46 11.01 -11.88 -7.14
C ASP A 46 11.85 -13.14 -6.83
N ALA A 47 13.16 -13.00 -6.88
CA ALA A 47 14.10 -14.09 -6.60
C ALA A 47 13.93 -14.69 -5.19
N ALA A 48 13.31 -13.98 -4.26
CA ALA A 48 13.01 -14.48 -2.92
C ALA A 48 12.02 -15.67 -2.95
N LEU A 49 11.15 -15.74 -3.96
CA LEU A 49 10.18 -16.84 -4.14
C LEU A 49 10.85 -18.21 -4.35
N PHE A 50 12.12 -18.22 -4.81
CA PHE A 50 12.89 -19.42 -5.17
C PHE A 50 14.01 -19.71 -4.17
N ARG A 51 14.01 -19.05 -3.01
CA ARG A 51 14.97 -19.31 -1.93
C ARG A 51 14.34 -20.22 -0.88
N ASP A 52 15.14 -21.12 -0.33
CA ASP A 52 14.74 -21.96 0.82
C ASP A 52 14.88 -21.13 2.12
N ALA A 53 14.08 -20.06 2.22
CA ALA A 53 14.03 -19.17 3.37
C ALA A 53 12.64 -18.52 3.47
N PRO A 54 12.17 -18.18 4.67
CA PRO A 54 10.92 -17.44 4.84
C PRO A 54 10.92 -16.15 4.02
N LEU A 55 9.85 -15.90 3.27
CA LEU A 55 9.69 -14.71 2.42
C LEU A 55 9.70 -13.39 3.20
N GLY A 56 9.45 -13.45 4.51
CA GLY A 56 9.36 -12.24 5.35
C GLY A 56 8.30 -11.25 4.87
N LEU A 57 7.23 -11.73 4.25
CA LEU A 57 6.20 -10.89 3.60
C LEU A 57 5.66 -9.81 4.54
N ARG A 58 5.44 -10.16 5.82
CA ARG A 58 4.97 -9.18 6.80
C ARG A 58 5.94 -8.00 6.93
N ALA A 59 7.24 -8.29 7.09
CA ALA A 59 8.26 -7.25 7.19
C ALA A 59 8.37 -6.43 5.89
N ARG A 60 8.26 -7.07 4.74
CA ARG A 60 8.31 -6.39 3.42
C ARG A 60 7.09 -5.52 3.16
N ILE A 61 5.89 -6.00 3.51
CA ILE A 61 4.64 -5.22 3.38
C ILE A 61 4.63 -4.05 4.37
N LEU A 62 5.13 -4.27 5.59
CA LEU A 62 5.21 -3.22 6.61
C LEU A 62 6.39 -2.25 6.38
N ALA A 63 7.40 -2.64 5.60
CA ALA A 63 8.51 -1.77 5.17
C ALA A 63 8.15 -0.86 3.98
N ASN A 64 6.86 -0.77 3.63
CA ASN A 64 6.42 0.15 2.59
C ASN A 64 6.91 1.58 2.90
N PRO A 65 7.62 2.24 1.98
CA PRO A 65 8.12 3.60 2.21
C PRO A 65 6.98 4.55 2.63
N LEU A 66 7.26 5.48 3.52
CA LEU A 66 6.25 6.44 4.01
C LEU A 66 5.53 7.16 2.86
N GLY A 67 6.23 7.44 1.76
CA GLY A 67 5.66 8.09 0.57
C GLY A 67 4.61 7.25 -0.17
N GLU A 68 4.61 5.93 0.00
CA GLU A 68 3.60 5.04 -0.58
C GLU A 68 2.44 4.77 0.39
N ARG A 69 2.64 5.04 1.68
CA ARG A 69 1.62 4.91 2.73
C ARG A 69 0.71 6.12 2.83
N PHE A 70 1.20 7.27 2.39
CA PHE A 70 0.46 8.53 2.44
C PHE A 70 0.18 8.99 1.02
N VAL A 71 -1.07 8.88 0.58
CA VAL A 71 -1.46 9.07 -0.81
C VAL A 71 -2.55 10.12 -0.92
N LEU A 72 -2.25 11.22 -1.58
CA LEU A 72 -3.25 12.22 -1.96
C LEU A 72 -4.04 11.71 -3.17
N THR A 73 -5.37 11.87 -3.14
CA THR A 73 -6.22 11.52 -4.29
C THR A 73 -5.92 12.43 -5.49
N PRO A 74 -6.15 11.96 -6.74
CA PRO A 74 -5.85 12.75 -7.95
C PRO A 74 -6.59 14.08 -8.01
N ASP A 75 -7.76 14.18 -7.40
CA ASP A 75 -8.56 15.42 -7.28
C ASP A 75 -8.10 16.31 -6.13
N ALA A 76 -7.08 15.91 -5.39
CA ALA A 76 -6.55 16.57 -4.20
C ALA A 76 -7.59 16.86 -3.10
N ALA A 77 -8.74 16.15 -3.09
CA ALA A 77 -9.80 16.34 -2.11
C ALA A 77 -9.61 15.52 -0.83
N SER A 78 -8.88 14.41 -0.92
CA SER A 78 -8.64 13.50 0.20
C SER A 78 -7.21 13.00 0.24
N ILE A 79 -6.70 12.72 1.44
CA ILE A 79 -5.43 12.03 1.65
C ILE A 79 -5.66 10.77 2.46
N PHE A 80 -5.13 9.65 1.99
CA PHE A 80 -5.08 8.40 2.73
C PHE A 80 -3.78 8.35 3.54
N LEU A 81 -3.91 8.12 4.85
CA LEU A 81 -2.80 8.02 5.80
C LEU A 81 -2.82 6.61 6.40
N ASP A 82 -1.99 5.72 5.85
CA ASP A 82 -1.90 4.34 6.31
C ASP A 82 -0.77 4.17 7.32
N PHE A 83 -1.12 4.17 8.60
CA PHE A 83 -0.22 3.88 9.72
C PHE A 83 -0.24 2.40 10.13
N SER A 84 -0.98 1.54 9.42
CA SER A 84 -1.17 0.15 9.83
C SER A 84 0.15 -0.58 10.10
N GLY A 85 0.26 -1.18 11.29
CA GLY A 85 1.42 -1.94 11.74
C GLY A 85 2.69 -1.13 11.95
N MET A 86 2.64 0.21 11.89
CA MET A 86 3.79 1.07 12.18
C MET A 86 4.01 1.21 13.69
N SER A 87 5.27 1.35 14.06
CA SER A 87 5.68 1.65 15.43
C SER A 87 6.65 2.84 15.41
N VAL A 88 6.35 3.84 16.23
CA VAL A 88 7.16 5.07 16.37
C VAL A 88 7.99 4.96 17.64
N HIS A 89 9.31 4.96 17.49
CA HIS A 89 10.26 4.75 18.59
C HIS A 89 11.18 5.95 18.83
N SER A 90 11.22 6.92 17.92
CA SER A 90 12.09 8.08 18.01
C SER A 90 11.44 9.36 17.51
N ALA A 91 11.99 10.51 17.91
CA ALA A 91 11.60 11.81 17.35
C ALA A 91 11.92 11.89 15.84
N GLY A 92 12.93 11.16 15.38
CA GLY A 92 13.26 11.04 13.96
C GLY A 92 12.12 10.38 13.15
N ASP A 93 11.46 9.37 13.71
CA ASP A 93 10.32 8.71 13.08
C ASP A 93 9.15 9.69 12.93
N LEU A 94 8.88 10.49 13.97
CA LEU A 94 7.84 11.53 13.92
C LEU A 94 8.14 12.58 12.84
N ALA A 95 9.39 13.05 12.78
CA ALA A 95 9.81 14.01 11.77
C ALA A 95 9.70 13.44 10.35
N ALA A 96 10.05 12.17 10.14
CA ALA A 96 9.93 11.49 8.85
C ALA A 96 8.45 11.36 8.43
N ILE A 97 7.57 11.01 9.35
CA ILE A 97 6.12 10.93 9.12
C ILE A 97 5.56 12.31 8.74
N GLU A 98 5.85 13.34 9.53
CA GLU A 98 5.39 14.72 9.28
C GLU A 98 5.86 15.19 7.90
N HIS A 99 7.14 15.00 7.58
CA HIS A 99 7.70 15.36 6.29
C HIS A 99 7.03 14.62 5.11
N ALA A 100 6.79 13.32 5.25
CA ALA A 100 6.18 12.52 4.20
C ALA A 100 4.71 12.95 3.94
N ILE A 101 3.94 13.25 4.98
CA ILE A 101 2.58 13.77 4.86
C ILE A 101 2.59 15.15 4.20
N GLU A 102 3.45 16.07 4.66
CA GLU A 102 3.57 17.40 4.08
C GLU A 102 4.03 17.38 2.63
N ALA A 103 4.90 16.45 2.25
CA ALA A 103 5.34 16.29 0.88
C ALA A 103 4.17 15.96 -0.06
N GLN A 104 3.24 15.10 0.35
CA GLN A 104 2.04 14.79 -0.41
C GLN A 104 1.08 16.00 -0.50
N LEU A 105 0.98 16.78 0.57
CA LEU A 105 0.04 17.91 0.66
C LEU A 105 0.52 19.18 -0.04
N ARG A 106 1.77 19.22 -0.53
CA ARG A 106 2.31 20.42 -1.23
C ARG A 106 1.53 20.80 -2.48
N VAL A 107 0.88 19.84 -3.12
CA VAL A 107 0.11 20.07 -4.35
C VAL A 107 -1.37 20.33 -4.07
N ALA A 108 -1.82 20.20 -2.83
CA ALA A 108 -3.19 20.49 -2.45
C ALA A 108 -3.43 22.01 -2.44
N THR A 109 -4.51 22.47 -3.06
CA THR A 109 -4.86 23.90 -3.17
C THR A 109 -5.70 24.40 -2.02
N GLY A 110 -6.11 23.51 -1.10
CA GLY A 110 -6.93 23.85 0.07
C GLY A 110 -6.96 22.71 1.09
N PRO A 111 -7.75 22.86 2.15
CA PRO A 111 -7.89 21.82 3.17
C PRO A 111 -8.50 20.56 2.60
N VAL A 112 -7.91 19.39 2.93
CA VAL A 112 -8.32 18.06 2.44
C VAL A 112 -9.01 17.24 3.52
N THR A 113 -9.74 16.19 3.13
CA THR A 113 -10.22 15.17 4.06
C THR A 113 -9.13 14.13 4.31
N ALA A 114 -8.73 13.91 5.57
CA ALA A 114 -7.82 12.85 5.95
C ALA A 114 -8.60 11.55 6.25
N ILE A 115 -8.21 10.46 5.62
CA ILE A 115 -8.73 9.11 5.84
C ILE A 115 -7.59 8.28 6.43
N VAL A 116 -7.71 7.92 7.71
CA VAL A 116 -6.62 7.36 8.52
C VAL A 116 -6.88 5.89 8.83
N ASN A 117 -5.90 5.05 8.52
CA ASN A 117 -5.82 3.67 9.00
C ASN A 117 -4.77 3.60 10.11
N ASP A 118 -5.20 3.32 11.33
CA ASP A 118 -4.34 3.18 12.51
C ASP A 118 -4.34 1.77 13.12
N ASP A 119 -4.67 0.75 12.34
CA ASP A 119 -4.65 -0.65 12.77
C ASP A 119 -3.24 -1.06 13.21
N HIS A 120 -3.14 -1.52 14.47
CA HIS A 120 -1.87 -1.93 15.06
C HIS A 120 -0.77 -0.85 15.06
N PHE A 121 -1.16 0.42 14.97
CA PHE A 121 -0.25 1.55 15.14
C PHE A 121 0.13 1.72 16.61
N SER A 122 1.40 1.97 16.88
CA SER A 122 1.89 2.20 18.23
C SER A 122 2.89 3.35 18.28
N VAL A 123 2.88 4.07 19.40
CA VAL A 123 3.82 5.17 19.67
C VAL A 123 4.47 4.89 21.02
N GLY A 124 5.79 5.04 21.11
CA GLY A 124 6.51 4.93 22.36
C GLY A 124 5.96 5.94 23.40
N GLU A 125 5.84 5.51 24.65
CA GLU A 125 5.20 6.29 25.72
C GLU A 125 5.76 7.71 25.85
N SER A 126 7.08 7.86 25.77
CA SER A 126 7.77 9.16 25.83
C SER A 126 7.53 10.07 24.63
N LEU A 127 6.89 9.57 23.54
CA LEU A 127 6.63 10.30 22.32
C LEU A 127 5.15 10.64 22.10
N ILE A 128 4.25 10.20 23.00
CA ILE A 128 2.81 10.40 22.85
C ILE A 128 2.46 11.88 22.72
N ASP A 129 3.01 12.73 23.58
CA ASP A 129 2.74 14.17 23.58
C ASP A 129 3.27 14.83 22.28
N ALA A 130 4.48 14.45 21.85
CA ALA A 130 5.07 14.95 20.63
C ALA A 130 4.27 14.53 19.39
N HIS A 131 3.83 13.25 19.34
CA HIS A 131 2.97 12.75 18.29
C HIS A 131 1.62 13.49 18.25
N THR A 132 0.99 13.67 19.42
CA THR A 132 -0.30 14.40 19.51
C THR A 132 -0.16 15.83 19.01
N ALA A 133 0.91 16.52 19.42
CA ALA A 133 1.19 17.88 18.98
C ALA A 133 1.44 17.96 17.47
N MET A 134 2.17 17.00 16.90
CA MET A 134 2.42 16.88 15.46
C MET A 134 1.10 16.70 14.69
N MET A 135 0.27 15.73 15.09
CA MET A 135 -1.01 15.46 14.43
C MET A 135 -1.96 16.65 14.53
N GLU A 136 -1.96 17.37 15.65
CA GLU A 136 -2.80 18.57 15.81
C GLU A 136 -2.31 19.72 14.91
N ARG A 137 -0.99 19.91 14.72
CA ARG A 137 -0.45 20.87 13.74
C ARG A 137 -0.90 20.54 12.32
N LEU A 138 -0.75 19.27 11.90
CA LEU A 138 -1.16 18.79 10.58
C LEU A 138 -2.68 18.98 10.38
N ARG A 139 -3.47 18.63 11.40
CA ARG A 139 -4.92 18.79 11.38
C ARG A 139 -5.32 20.24 11.16
N ARG A 140 -4.78 21.17 11.92
CA ARG A 140 -5.13 22.59 11.81
C ARG A 140 -4.73 23.21 10.48
N ARG A 141 -3.61 22.76 9.94
CA ARG A 141 -3.02 23.36 8.75
C ARG A 141 -3.63 22.82 7.45
N TYR A 142 -3.93 21.53 7.41
CA TYR A 142 -4.20 20.85 6.15
C TYR A 142 -5.55 20.13 6.08
N PHE A 143 -6.19 19.79 7.22
CA PHE A 143 -7.35 18.92 7.18
C PHE A 143 -8.64 19.65 7.51
N SER A 144 -9.61 19.56 6.59
CA SER A 144 -10.99 20.01 6.83
C SER A 144 -11.76 18.98 7.68
N ARG A 145 -11.44 17.71 7.51
CA ARG A 145 -12.07 16.57 8.19
C ARG A 145 -11.08 15.45 8.40
N VAL A 146 -11.22 14.69 9.49
CA VAL A 146 -10.45 13.46 9.75
C VAL A 146 -11.44 12.33 10.00
N THR A 147 -11.31 11.25 9.22
CA THR A 147 -12.07 10.00 9.38
C THR A 147 -11.08 8.89 9.67
N ARG A 148 -11.32 8.11 10.71
CA ARG A 148 -10.50 6.94 11.05
C ARG A 148 -11.27 5.67 10.76
N TYR A 149 -10.57 4.66 10.26
CA TYR A 149 -11.10 3.32 10.11
C TYR A 149 -10.06 2.31 10.59
N GLY A 150 -10.53 1.15 11.04
CA GLY A 150 -9.69 0.05 11.44
C GLY A 150 -10.45 -1.25 11.24
N THR A 151 -9.73 -2.34 10.97
CA THR A 151 -10.30 -3.68 10.76
C THR A 151 -11.13 -4.14 11.95
N GLY A 152 -10.71 -3.76 13.17
CA GLY A 152 -11.44 -4.06 14.42
C GLY A 152 -12.83 -3.41 14.50
N GLY A 153 -13.00 -2.22 13.91
CA GLY A 153 -14.30 -1.52 13.82
C GLY A 153 -15.27 -2.21 12.87
N PHE A 154 -14.79 -2.73 11.77
CA PHE A 154 -15.60 -3.44 10.77
C PHE A 154 -16.15 -4.76 11.30
N LEU A 155 -15.36 -5.52 12.08
CA LEU A 155 -15.78 -6.76 12.71
C LEU A 155 -16.80 -6.51 13.84
N LYS A 156 -16.63 -5.43 14.62
CA LYS A 156 -17.61 -5.04 15.67
C LYS A 156 -18.96 -4.63 15.06
N ALA A 157 -18.97 -3.88 13.96
CA ALA A 157 -20.20 -3.48 13.28
C ALA A 157 -20.98 -4.69 12.74
N ARG A 158 -20.31 -5.74 12.22
CA ARG A 158 -20.97 -6.98 11.78
C ARG A 158 -21.53 -7.81 12.94
N ALA A 159 -20.87 -7.83 14.09
CA ALA A 159 -21.35 -8.54 15.27
C ALA A 159 -22.57 -7.88 15.95
N THR A 160 -22.80 -6.59 15.71
CA THR A 160 -23.95 -5.84 16.26
C THR A 160 -25.19 -5.95 15.34
N LEU A 161 -25.02 -6.44 14.10
CA LEU A 161 -26.09 -6.61 13.12
C LEU A 161 -26.59 -8.07 12.97
N ALA A 162 -26.05 -8.97 13.78
CA ALA A 162 -26.49 -10.38 13.93
C ALA A 162 -27.18 -10.61 15.26
#